data_3364b094abb6ffc096bfc2c71396cafb
#
_entry.id   3364b094abb6ffc096bfc2c71396cafb
#
_cell.length_a   1.000
_cell.length_b   1.000
_cell.length_c   1.000
_cell.angle_alpha   90.00
_cell.angle_beta   90.00
_cell.angle_gamma   90.00
#
_symmetry.space_group_name_H-M   'P 1'
#
loop_
_entity.id
_entity.type
_entity.pdbx_description
1 polymer ?
#
loop_
_entity_poly.entity_id
_entity_poly.type
_entity_poly.pdbx_seq_one_letter_code
_entity_poly.pdbx_strand_id
1 'polypeptide(L)'
;MGSCERKANVEKILVFDGNSILNRAFYGVRPLTAPDGLPTNAIFGFINILLKNIDAVAPTAVAVAFDLPAPTFRHQACETYKANRKGMPDALAVQLPFAKDVCGLLGYTVVTCEGYEADDLLGTIAAAAEREGDECVLVTGDRDSFQLVSPHVSVYLAANSETKVYDPARIAAEYGVAPAQLVDVKAIMGDASDNIKGVSGIGEKGALALIAKYGSLDGVYAHLESEKGALKTKLENGRESAYQSYFLAKICTEAPISSSAADYRLRPRDDAELLRMLERLGFRQLVSRLWPDGPPAAGAAPDAPATVETVDA
;
A
#
# COMPACT_ATOMS: atom_id res chain seq x y z
N MET A 1 -12.46 1.47 -45.32
CA MET A 1 -11.77 2.36 -44.37
C MET A 1 -11.53 1.57 -43.12
N GLY A 2 -10.34 1.01 -42.98
CA GLY A 2 -9.98 0.21 -41.82
C GLY A 2 -9.61 1.13 -40.67
N SER A 3 -10.37 1.08 -39.58
CA SER A 3 -9.97 1.66 -38.29
C SER A 3 -8.74 0.90 -37.82
N CYS A 4 -7.58 1.52 -37.89
CA CYS A 4 -6.38 1.05 -37.22
C CYS A 4 -6.62 1.26 -35.71
N GLU A 5 -7.17 0.27 -35.03
CA GLU A 5 -7.17 0.20 -33.60
C GLU A 5 -5.70 0.18 -33.15
N ARG A 6 -5.20 1.33 -32.70
CA ARG A 6 -3.95 1.35 -31.93
C ARG A 6 -4.20 0.47 -30.71
N LYS A 7 -3.57 -0.71 -30.66
CA LYS A 7 -3.46 -1.47 -29.42
C LYS A 7 -2.86 -0.49 -28.41
N ALA A 8 -3.67 -0.07 -27.45
CA ALA A 8 -3.16 0.68 -26.31
C ALA A 8 -2.03 -0.15 -25.72
N ASN A 9 -0.86 0.47 -25.54
CA ASN A 9 0.25 -0.20 -24.90
C ASN A 9 -0.16 -0.40 -23.45
N VAL A 10 -0.28 -1.63 -23.01
CA VAL A 10 -0.60 -1.95 -21.62
C VAL A 10 0.50 -1.34 -20.75
N GLU A 11 0.13 -0.39 -19.92
CA GLU A 11 1.05 0.17 -18.94
C GLU A 11 1.20 -0.80 -17.76
N LYS A 12 2.37 -0.77 -17.13
CA LYS A 12 2.60 -1.53 -15.90
C LYS A 12 2.94 -0.56 -14.78
N ILE A 13 1.99 -0.38 -13.87
CA ILE A 13 2.18 0.52 -12.73
C ILE A 13 2.57 -0.25 -11.47
N LEU A 14 3.57 0.25 -10.76
CA LEU A 14 4.01 -0.24 -9.46
C LEU A 14 3.67 0.79 -8.40
N VAL A 15 2.83 0.41 -7.44
CA VAL A 15 2.36 1.30 -6.37
C VAL A 15 2.87 0.81 -5.03
N PHE A 16 3.61 1.66 -4.32
CA PHE A 16 4.14 1.34 -3.01
C PHE A 16 3.31 1.99 -1.90
N ASP A 17 3.01 1.23 -0.87
CA ASP A 17 2.61 1.74 0.43
C ASP A 17 3.85 2.22 1.19
N GLY A 18 4.12 3.52 1.09
CA GLY A 18 5.33 4.12 1.63
C GLY A 18 5.46 3.99 3.14
N ASN A 19 4.36 4.19 3.88
CA ASN A 19 4.35 4.07 5.34
C ASN A 19 4.59 2.63 5.80
N SER A 20 3.89 1.67 5.20
CA SER A 20 4.04 0.26 5.54
C SER A 20 5.45 -0.25 5.25
N ILE A 21 6.00 0.07 4.07
CA ILE A 21 7.34 -0.34 3.67
C ILE A 21 8.41 0.31 4.56
N LEU A 22 8.28 1.62 4.86
CA LEU A 22 9.21 2.33 5.72
C LEU A 22 9.20 1.79 7.15
N ASN A 23 8.00 1.54 7.70
CA ASN A 23 7.84 0.93 9.02
C ASN A 23 8.46 -0.46 9.08
N ARG A 24 8.20 -1.28 8.06
CA ARG A 24 8.79 -2.61 7.94
C ARG A 24 10.31 -2.56 7.88
N ALA A 25 10.87 -1.63 7.10
CA ALA A 25 12.30 -1.43 7.02
C ALA A 25 12.91 -1.02 8.37
N PHE A 26 12.22 -0.16 9.12
CA PHE A 26 12.65 0.30 10.44
C PHE A 26 12.84 -0.85 11.43
N TYR A 27 11.88 -1.79 11.48
CA TYR A 27 11.97 -2.95 12.38
C TYR A 27 12.76 -4.12 11.79
N GLY A 28 12.89 -4.19 10.46
CA GLY A 28 13.56 -5.30 9.77
C GLY A 28 15.06 -5.11 9.59
N VAL A 29 15.56 -3.88 9.59
CA VAL A 29 16.98 -3.55 9.43
C VAL A 29 17.57 -3.19 10.80
N ARG A 30 18.73 -3.77 11.11
CA ARG A 30 19.47 -3.41 12.34
C ARG A 30 19.71 -1.88 12.38
N PRO A 31 19.81 -1.28 13.57
CA PRO A 31 20.09 0.14 13.70
C PRO A 31 21.32 0.58 12.87
N LEU A 32 21.11 1.59 12.05
CA LEU A 32 22.16 2.27 11.25
C LEU A 32 22.07 3.77 11.56
N THR A 33 23.21 4.42 11.51
CA THR A 33 23.33 5.85 11.81
C THR A 33 24.27 6.49 10.79
N ALA A 34 23.85 7.64 10.25
CA ALA A 34 24.70 8.46 9.41
C ALA A 34 25.84 9.12 10.21
N PRO A 35 26.88 9.66 9.57
CA PRO A 35 27.99 10.33 10.25
C PRO A 35 27.56 11.53 11.13
N ASP A 36 26.44 12.16 10.81
CA ASP A 36 25.86 13.29 11.58
C ASP A 36 24.95 12.85 12.73
N GLY A 37 24.84 11.54 12.98
CA GLY A 37 24.02 10.97 14.08
C GLY A 37 22.58 10.67 13.69
N LEU A 38 22.13 10.93 12.47
CA LEU A 38 20.78 10.63 11.99
C LEU A 38 20.55 9.12 11.93
N PRO A 39 19.47 8.56 12.51
CA PRO A 39 19.10 7.17 12.29
C PRO A 39 18.71 6.96 10.81
N THR A 40 19.20 5.88 10.17
CA THR A 40 19.07 5.68 8.71
C THR A 40 18.63 4.28 8.31
N ASN A 41 18.39 3.40 9.26
CA ASN A 41 18.02 2.00 9.00
C ASN A 41 16.72 1.87 8.18
N ALA A 42 15.70 2.70 8.47
CA ALA A 42 14.43 2.67 7.74
C ALA A 42 14.62 3.12 6.29
N ILE A 43 15.34 4.24 6.06
CA ILE A 43 15.62 4.75 4.70
C ILE A 43 16.41 3.71 3.89
N PHE A 44 17.46 3.11 4.50
CA PHE A 44 18.27 2.09 3.84
C PHE A 44 17.44 0.89 3.39
N GLY A 45 16.62 0.34 4.30
CA GLY A 45 15.76 -0.78 3.98
C GLY A 45 14.67 -0.41 2.98
N PHE A 46 14.08 0.77 3.09
CA PHE A 46 13.08 1.31 2.19
C PHE A 46 13.60 1.37 0.75
N ILE A 47 14.75 2.01 0.52
CA ILE A 47 15.37 2.10 -0.81
C ILE A 47 15.65 0.70 -1.38
N ASN A 48 16.17 -0.23 -0.57
CA ASN A 48 16.42 -1.58 -1.03
C ASN A 48 15.16 -2.32 -1.45
N ILE A 49 14.04 -2.13 -0.73
CA ILE A 49 12.74 -2.72 -1.10
C ILE A 49 12.22 -2.09 -2.40
N LEU A 50 12.30 -0.76 -2.54
CA LEU A 50 11.91 -0.08 -3.78
C LEU A 50 12.69 -0.65 -4.97
N LEU A 51 14.03 -0.58 -4.94
CA LEU A 51 14.88 -1.02 -6.04
C LEU A 51 14.68 -2.50 -6.37
N LYS A 52 14.53 -3.38 -5.36
CA LYS A 52 14.26 -4.80 -5.58
C LYS A 52 12.97 -5.03 -6.39
N ASN A 53 11.90 -4.32 -6.05
CA ASN A 53 10.63 -4.49 -6.73
C ASN A 53 10.61 -3.81 -8.11
N ILE A 54 11.29 -2.68 -8.28
CA ILE A 54 11.51 -2.05 -9.58
C ILE A 54 12.24 -3.02 -10.53
N ASP A 55 13.34 -3.62 -10.08
CA ASP A 55 14.10 -4.60 -10.87
C ASP A 55 13.26 -5.83 -11.24
N ALA A 56 12.42 -6.30 -10.31
CA ALA A 56 11.59 -7.50 -10.51
C ALA A 56 10.39 -7.25 -11.44
N VAL A 57 9.77 -6.08 -11.36
CA VAL A 57 8.52 -5.76 -12.08
C VAL A 57 8.81 -5.07 -13.42
N ALA A 58 9.90 -4.29 -13.50
CA ALA A 58 10.23 -3.43 -14.64
C ALA A 58 9.04 -2.55 -15.07
N PRO A 59 8.51 -1.70 -14.16
CA PRO A 59 7.30 -0.92 -14.41
C PRO A 59 7.55 0.24 -15.38
N THR A 60 6.49 0.72 -16.05
CA THR A 60 6.51 1.96 -16.84
C THR A 60 6.13 3.18 -16.01
N ALA A 61 5.42 2.96 -14.88
CA ALA A 61 4.93 3.99 -13.98
C ALA A 61 5.12 3.57 -12.53
N VAL A 62 5.43 4.54 -11.65
CA VAL A 62 5.65 4.29 -10.22
C VAL A 62 5.01 5.38 -9.37
N ALA A 63 4.15 4.95 -8.44
CA ALA A 63 3.58 5.78 -7.39
C ALA A 63 4.01 5.28 -6.00
N VAL A 64 4.26 6.21 -5.09
CA VAL A 64 4.55 5.88 -3.68
C VAL A 64 3.58 6.66 -2.80
N ALA A 65 2.61 5.97 -2.23
CA ALA A 65 1.58 6.57 -1.41
C ALA A 65 2.06 6.73 0.05
N PHE A 66 1.74 7.88 0.64
CA PHE A 66 2.02 8.14 2.05
C PHE A 66 0.79 8.71 2.75
N ASP A 67 0.62 8.32 4.01
CA ASP A 67 -0.37 8.95 4.89
C ASP A 67 0.01 10.40 5.22
N LEU A 68 -1.01 11.22 5.44
CA LEU A 68 -0.88 12.53 6.06
C LEU A 68 -1.21 12.46 7.55
N PRO A 69 -0.62 13.35 8.37
CA PRO A 69 -0.91 13.41 9.81
C PRO A 69 -2.25 14.12 10.08
N ALA A 70 -3.29 13.77 9.32
CA ALA A 70 -4.63 14.37 9.39
C ALA A 70 -5.68 13.28 9.62
N PRO A 71 -6.81 13.59 10.29
CA PRO A 71 -7.92 12.66 10.41
C PRO A 71 -8.49 12.29 9.04
N THR A 72 -8.78 11.02 8.84
CA THR A 72 -9.43 10.53 7.63
C THR A 72 -10.96 10.44 7.81
N PHE A 73 -11.69 10.19 6.73
CA PHE A 73 -13.14 9.95 6.79
C PHE A 73 -13.53 8.84 7.76
N ARG A 74 -12.64 7.83 7.99
CA ARG A 74 -12.86 6.76 8.97
C ARG A 74 -12.81 7.28 10.41
N HIS A 75 -11.88 8.18 10.71
CA HIS A 75 -11.80 8.83 12.03
C HIS A 75 -13.03 9.71 12.31
N GLN A 76 -13.56 10.39 11.27
CA GLN A 76 -14.79 11.17 11.38
C GLN A 76 -16.01 10.29 11.65
N ALA A 77 -16.07 9.11 11.06
CA ALA A 77 -17.16 8.16 11.25
C ALA A 77 -17.05 7.33 12.54
N CYS A 78 -15.83 7.15 13.08
CA CYS A 78 -15.59 6.35 14.27
C CYS A 78 -14.37 6.86 15.05
N GLU A 79 -14.60 7.56 16.14
CA GLU A 79 -13.54 8.14 17.00
C GLU A 79 -12.57 7.10 17.56
N THR A 80 -13.02 5.85 17.71
CA THR A 80 -12.18 4.78 18.25
C THR A 80 -11.34 4.07 17.18
N TYR A 81 -11.52 4.39 15.90
CA TYR A 81 -10.73 3.81 14.82
C TYR A 81 -9.24 4.13 15.01
N LYS A 82 -8.41 3.08 15.00
CA LYS A 82 -6.94 3.17 15.24
C LYS A 82 -6.50 3.88 16.53
N ALA A 83 -7.43 4.16 17.49
CA ALA A 83 -7.13 4.87 18.73
C ALA A 83 -6.15 4.12 19.64
N ASN A 84 -6.00 2.81 19.48
CA ASN A 84 -5.03 1.97 20.19
C ASN A 84 -3.63 1.98 19.56
N ARG A 85 -3.44 2.58 18.37
CA ARG A 85 -2.13 2.65 17.73
C ARG A 85 -1.23 3.62 18.45
N LYS A 86 0.00 3.18 18.75
CA LYS A 86 1.05 4.09 19.23
C LYS A 86 1.51 4.97 18.09
N GLY A 87 1.81 6.23 18.34
CA GLY A 87 2.40 7.13 17.36
C GLY A 87 3.69 6.59 16.75
N MET A 88 4.11 7.17 15.65
CA MET A 88 5.37 6.84 15.00
C MET A 88 6.55 7.11 15.94
N PRO A 89 7.50 6.17 16.13
CA PRO A 89 8.69 6.42 16.93
C PRO A 89 9.50 7.60 16.38
N ASP A 90 10.07 8.44 17.26
CA ASP A 90 10.85 9.61 16.85
C ASP A 90 11.97 9.26 15.89
N ALA A 91 12.68 8.15 16.14
CA ALA A 91 13.75 7.66 15.27
C ALA A 91 13.26 7.23 13.87
N LEU A 92 11.98 6.94 13.69
CA LEU A 92 11.36 6.68 12.40
C LEU A 92 10.84 7.98 11.77
N ALA A 93 10.23 8.84 12.57
CA ALA A 93 9.64 10.10 12.13
C ALA A 93 10.68 11.01 11.44
N VAL A 94 11.90 11.08 11.98
CA VAL A 94 12.99 11.87 11.35
C VAL A 94 13.48 11.30 10.01
N GLN A 95 13.17 10.04 9.70
CA GLN A 95 13.56 9.38 8.45
C GLN A 95 12.50 9.54 7.34
N LEU A 96 11.24 9.84 7.70
CA LEU A 96 10.14 9.92 6.74
C LEU A 96 10.33 10.99 5.64
N PRO A 97 10.79 12.22 5.94
CA PRO A 97 11.07 13.20 4.89
C PRO A 97 12.09 12.69 3.88
N PHE A 98 13.19 12.09 4.32
CA PHE A 98 14.21 11.53 3.43
C PHE A 98 13.66 10.40 2.55
N ALA A 99 12.73 9.59 3.06
CA ALA A 99 12.09 8.55 2.26
C ALA A 99 11.22 9.14 1.13
N LYS A 100 10.54 10.26 1.38
CA LYS A 100 9.79 11.00 0.36
C LYS A 100 10.73 11.65 -0.67
N ASP A 101 11.76 12.32 -0.20
CA ASP A 101 12.73 13.00 -1.06
C ASP A 101 13.43 12.01 -2.00
N VAL A 102 13.88 10.86 -1.49
CA VAL A 102 14.53 9.83 -2.31
C VAL A 102 13.61 9.29 -3.40
N CYS A 103 12.29 9.19 -3.15
CA CYS A 103 11.34 8.80 -4.20
C CYS A 103 11.34 9.82 -5.35
N GLY A 104 11.29 11.12 -5.04
CA GLY A 104 11.37 12.19 -6.03
C GLY A 104 12.67 12.15 -6.83
N LEU A 105 13.81 11.99 -6.15
CA LEU A 105 15.14 11.91 -6.78
C LEU A 105 15.29 10.66 -7.67
N LEU A 106 14.61 9.56 -7.34
CA LEU A 106 14.54 8.37 -8.18
C LEU A 106 13.58 8.52 -9.39
N GLY A 107 12.88 9.64 -9.50
CA GLY A 107 11.92 9.91 -10.57
C GLY A 107 10.54 9.31 -10.31
N TYR A 108 10.26 8.86 -9.08
CA TYR A 108 8.95 8.31 -8.69
C TYR A 108 8.01 9.41 -8.21
N THR A 109 6.72 9.22 -8.38
CA THR A 109 5.71 10.17 -7.91
C THR A 109 5.28 9.83 -6.49
N VAL A 110 5.44 10.78 -5.57
CA VAL A 110 4.89 10.69 -4.21
C VAL A 110 3.42 11.13 -4.25
N VAL A 111 2.53 10.33 -3.68
CA VAL A 111 1.09 10.58 -3.66
C VAL A 111 0.63 10.68 -2.22
N THR A 112 -0.10 11.75 -1.92
CA THR A 112 -0.78 11.96 -0.64
C THR A 112 -2.16 12.56 -0.89
N CYS A 113 -3.13 12.33 0.00
CA CYS A 113 -4.43 12.96 -0.10
C CYS A 113 -5.01 13.20 1.30
N GLU A 114 -5.43 14.43 1.58
CA GLU A 114 -6.06 14.77 2.85
C GLU A 114 -7.41 14.05 3.01
N GLY A 115 -7.68 13.54 4.18
CA GLY A 115 -8.90 12.78 4.47
C GLY A 115 -8.89 11.30 4.06
N TYR A 116 -7.84 10.82 3.39
CA TYR A 116 -7.66 9.44 2.94
C TYR A 116 -6.37 8.82 3.50
N GLU A 117 -6.34 7.50 3.58
CA GLU A 117 -5.16 6.73 3.96
C GLU A 117 -4.39 6.26 2.71
N ALA A 118 -3.10 5.94 2.87
CA ALA A 118 -2.29 5.42 1.76
C ALA A 118 -2.95 4.22 1.05
N ASP A 119 -3.60 3.33 1.80
CA ASP A 119 -4.33 2.18 1.25
C ASP A 119 -5.45 2.60 0.28
N ASP A 120 -6.14 3.73 0.56
CA ASP A 120 -7.18 4.27 -0.33
C ASP A 120 -6.58 4.80 -1.64
N LEU A 121 -5.37 5.36 -1.58
CA LEU A 121 -4.64 5.81 -2.76
C LEU A 121 -4.21 4.61 -3.61
N LEU A 122 -3.68 3.56 -2.96
CA LEU A 122 -3.41 2.28 -3.62
C LEU A 122 -4.66 1.72 -4.30
N GLY A 123 -5.79 1.70 -3.57
CA GLY A 123 -7.07 1.21 -4.07
C GLY A 123 -7.59 2.01 -5.27
N THR A 124 -7.45 3.32 -5.24
CA THR A 124 -7.88 4.22 -6.31
C THR A 124 -7.07 4.00 -7.59
N ILE A 125 -5.74 3.90 -7.48
CA ILE A 125 -4.85 3.64 -8.62
C ILE A 125 -5.09 2.22 -9.16
N ALA A 126 -5.22 1.22 -8.30
CA ALA A 126 -5.50 -0.16 -8.70
C ALA A 126 -6.84 -0.29 -9.46
N ALA A 127 -7.90 0.37 -8.98
CA ALA A 127 -9.20 0.37 -9.64
C ALA A 127 -9.18 1.09 -11.00
N ALA A 128 -8.35 2.11 -11.16
CA ALA A 128 -8.16 2.76 -12.45
C ALA A 128 -7.42 1.85 -13.43
N ALA A 129 -6.33 1.22 -13.01
CA ALA A 129 -5.57 0.26 -13.81
C ALA A 129 -6.47 -0.89 -14.30
N GLU A 130 -7.31 -1.47 -13.42
CA GLU A 130 -8.28 -2.50 -13.79
C GLU A 130 -9.25 -2.01 -14.88
N ARG A 131 -9.78 -0.77 -14.75
CA ARG A 131 -10.70 -0.20 -15.76
C ARG A 131 -10.03 0.08 -17.10
N GLU A 132 -8.75 0.45 -17.09
CA GLU A 132 -7.97 0.80 -18.27
C GLU A 132 -7.34 -0.45 -18.93
N GLY A 133 -7.36 -1.59 -18.25
CA GLY A 133 -6.75 -2.84 -18.70
C GLY A 133 -5.23 -2.85 -18.53
N ASP A 134 -4.71 -2.00 -17.65
CA ASP A 134 -3.29 -1.92 -17.28
C ASP A 134 -2.94 -2.93 -16.18
N GLU A 135 -1.67 -3.32 -16.10
CA GLU A 135 -1.17 -4.16 -15.02
C GLU A 135 -0.79 -3.29 -13.81
N CYS A 136 -1.31 -3.63 -12.62
CA CYS A 136 -0.99 -2.97 -11.37
C CYS A 136 -0.37 -3.93 -10.36
N VAL A 137 0.77 -3.56 -9.79
CA VAL A 137 1.42 -4.28 -8.70
C VAL A 137 1.45 -3.40 -7.47
N LEU A 138 0.78 -3.82 -6.42
CA LEU A 138 0.77 -3.14 -5.12
C LEU A 138 1.84 -3.75 -4.22
N VAL A 139 2.77 -2.95 -3.71
CA VAL A 139 3.81 -3.39 -2.78
C VAL A 139 3.51 -2.84 -1.40
N THR A 140 3.12 -3.70 -0.49
CA THR A 140 2.77 -3.35 0.89
C THR A 140 3.17 -4.44 1.87
N GLY A 141 3.22 -4.13 3.15
CA GLY A 141 3.31 -5.12 4.24
C GLY A 141 1.96 -5.48 4.82
N ASP A 142 0.87 -4.86 4.36
CA ASP A 142 -0.47 -5.04 4.88
C ASP A 142 -1.30 -6.00 4.01
N ARG A 143 -1.99 -6.94 4.67
CA ARG A 143 -2.87 -7.92 4.02
C ARG A 143 -4.24 -7.34 3.65
N ASP A 144 -4.57 -6.17 4.16
CA ASP A 144 -5.83 -5.53 3.82
C ASP A 144 -5.93 -5.19 2.35
N SER A 145 -4.80 -4.89 1.72
CA SER A 145 -4.70 -4.70 0.27
C SER A 145 -5.06 -5.94 -0.55
N PHE A 146 -5.17 -7.13 0.05
CA PHE A 146 -5.62 -8.33 -0.67
C PHE A 146 -7.04 -8.22 -1.23
N GLN A 147 -7.89 -7.38 -0.62
CA GLN A 147 -9.23 -7.09 -1.15
C GLN A 147 -9.20 -6.42 -2.53
N LEU A 148 -8.06 -5.82 -2.91
CA LEU A 148 -7.87 -5.11 -4.18
C LEU A 148 -7.39 -6.03 -5.32
N VAL A 149 -7.01 -7.27 -5.01
CA VAL A 149 -6.46 -8.21 -5.99
C VAL A 149 -7.52 -8.58 -7.02
N SER A 150 -7.13 -8.53 -8.30
CA SER A 150 -7.99 -8.81 -9.46
C SER A 150 -7.17 -9.46 -10.57
N PRO A 151 -7.74 -9.76 -11.75
CA PRO A 151 -6.97 -10.26 -12.88
C PRO A 151 -5.83 -9.34 -13.34
N HIS A 152 -5.96 -8.02 -13.14
CA HIS A 152 -4.96 -7.03 -13.52
C HIS A 152 -4.18 -6.47 -12.32
N VAL A 153 -4.61 -6.77 -11.08
CA VAL A 153 -4.01 -6.24 -9.86
C VAL A 153 -3.44 -7.37 -9.01
N SER A 154 -2.14 -7.33 -8.73
CA SER A 154 -1.48 -8.25 -7.81
C SER A 154 -0.89 -7.52 -6.61
N VAL A 155 -0.78 -8.21 -5.46
CA VAL A 155 -0.12 -7.69 -4.27
C VAL A 155 1.20 -8.42 -4.03
N TYR A 156 2.27 -7.65 -3.96
CA TYR A 156 3.58 -8.10 -3.53
C TYR A 156 3.72 -7.80 -2.05
N LEU A 157 3.41 -8.81 -1.24
CA LEU A 157 3.52 -8.67 0.22
C LEU A 157 5.00 -8.70 0.61
N ALA A 158 5.48 -7.54 1.06
CA ALA A 158 6.85 -7.39 1.52
C ALA A 158 7.05 -8.25 2.80
N ALA A 159 7.90 -9.25 2.74
CA ALA A 159 8.32 -10.06 3.88
C ALA A 159 9.82 -9.88 4.14
N ASN A 160 10.29 -10.17 5.37
CA ASN A 160 11.68 -9.90 5.77
C ASN A 160 12.71 -10.65 4.90
N SER A 161 12.38 -11.85 4.45
CA SER A 161 13.28 -12.70 3.64
C SER A 161 12.86 -12.76 2.17
N GLU A 162 11.57 -12.67 1.89
CA GLU A 162 11.03 -12.95 0.56
C GLU A 162 9.79 -12.08 0.28
N THR A 163 9.65 -11.61 -0.95
CA THR A 163 8.42 -10.99 -1.42
C THR A 163 7.46 -12.10 -1.87
N LYS A 164 6.27 -12.15 -1.27
CA LYS A 164 5.24 -13.12 -1.67
C LYS A 164 4.25 -12.44 -2.60
N VAL A 165 4.05 -13.04 -3.77
CA VAL A 165 3.07 -12.54 -4.75
C VAL A 165 1.70 -13.15 -4.45
N TYR A 166 0.69 -12.31 -4.38
CA TYR A 166 -0.71 -12.68 -4.23
C TYR A 166 -1.49 -12.25 -5.47
N ASP A 167 -2.02 -13.25 -6.14
CA ASP A 167 -2.98 -13.16 -7.24
C ASP A 167 -4.33 -13.77 -6.79
N PRO A 168 -5.39 -13.70 -7.63
CA PRO A 168 -6.70 -14.25 -7.25
C PRO A 168 -6.65 -15.75 -6.93
N ALA A 169 -5.84 -16.51 -7.65
CA ALA A 169 -5.75 -17.96 -7.47
C ALA A 169 -5.13 -18.32 -6.11
N ARG A 170 -4.07 -17.59 -5.74
CA ARG A 170 -3.42 -17.78 -4.43
C ARG A 170 -4.32 -17.40 -3.28
N ILE A 171 -5.06 -16.27 -3.40
CA ILE A 171 -6.02 -15.88 -2.35
C ILE A 171 -7.12 -16.93 -2.20
N ALA A 172 -7.69 -17.39 -3.30
CA ALA A 172 -8.70 -18.46 -3.26
C ALA A 172 -8.16 -19.74 -2.64
N ALA A 173 -6.92 -20.12 -2.93
CA ALA A 173 -6.28 -21.32 -2.36
C ALA A 173 -5.98 -21.16 -0.87
N GLU A 174 -5.55 -19.98 -0.41
CA GLU A 174 -5.14 -19.74 0.98
C GLU A 174 -6.33 -19.45 1.90
N TYR A 175 -7.33 -18.68 1.41
CA TYR A 175 -8.47 -18.21 2.22
C TYR A 175 -9.80 -18.90 1.91
N GLY A 176 -9.93 -19.57 0.78
CA GLY A 176 -11.18 -20.25 0.37
C GLY A 176 -12.29 -19.29 -0.09
N VAL A 177 -11.96 -18.02 -0.31
CA VAL A 177 -12.87 -16.95 -0.75
C VAL A 177 -12.19 -16.11 -1.85
N ALA A 178 -12.98 -15.35 -2.61
CA ALA A 178 -12.43 -14.41 -3.60
C ALA A 178 -11.81 -13.18 -2.91
N PRO A 179 -10.85 -12.49 -3.56
CA PRO A 179 -10.22 -11.30 -3.00
C PRO A 179 -11.20 -10.25 -2.47
N ALA A 180 -12.18 -9.86 -3.26
CA ALA A 180 -13.18 -8.87 -2.87
C ALA A 180 -14.02 -9.27 -1.65
N GLN A 181 -14.07 -10.55 -1.30
CA GLN A 181 -14.81 -11.05 -0.13
C GLN A 181 -14.00 -10.92 1.19
N LEU A 182 -12.71 -10.59 1.12
CA LEU A 182 -11.88 -10.46 2.32
C LEU A 182 -12.31 -9.29 3.21
N VAL A 183 -12.88 -8.23 2.63
CA VAL A 183 -13.48 -7.14 3.42
C VAL A 183 -14.69 -7.63 4.21
N ASP A 184 -15.52 -8.51 3.65
CA ASP A 184 -16.66 -9.12 4.35
C ASP A 184 -16.20 -10.04 5.50
N VAL A 185 -15.13 -10.80 5.28
CA VAL A 185 -14.48 -11.61 6.32
C VAL A 185 -14.01 -10.71 7.46
N LYS A 186 -13.32 -9.60 7.13
CA LYS A 186 -12.82 -8.64 8.12
C LYS A 186 -13.96 -7.93 8.86
N ALA A 187 -15.05 -7.65 8.19
CA ALA A 187 -16.27 -7.09 8.81
C ALA A 187 -16.85 -7.98 9.92
N ILE A 188 -16.78 -9.30 9.75
CA ILE A 188 -17.28 -10.27 10.73
C ILE A 188 -16.23 -10.53 11.83
N MET A 189 -14.98 -10.81 11.47
CA MET A 189 -13.95 -11.17 12.46
C MET A 189 -13.44 -9.98 13.27
N GLY A 190 -13.55 -8.76 12.72
CA GLY A 190 -12.91 -7.56 13.26
C GLY A 190 -11.40 -7.50 12.99
N ASP A 191 -10.79 -6.43 13.50
CA ASP A 191 -9.35 -6.23 13.51
C ASP A 191 -8.90 -5.48 14.77
N ALA A 192 -8.20 -6.19 15.64
CA ALA A 192 -7.72 -5.61 16.88
C ALA A 192 -6.62 -4.55 16.66
N SER A 193 -5.85 -4.63 15.56
CA SER A 193 -4.79 -3.65 15.26
C SER A 193 -5.35 -2.28 14.91
N ASP A 194 -6.54 -2.25 14.27
CA ASP A 194 -7.24 -1.04 13.86
C ASP A 194 -8.42 -0.68 14.77
N ASN A 195 -8.57 -1.44 15.85
CA ASN A 195 -9.71 -1.30 16.77
C ASN A 195 -11.07 -1.47 16.08
N ILE A 196 -11.13 -2.36 15.09
CA ILE A 196 -12.36 -2.76 14.39
C ILE A 196 -12.96 -3.94 15.13
N LYS A 197 -14.22 -3.81 15.59
CA LYS A 197 -14.81 -4.75 16.57
C LYS A 197 -15.27 -6.08 15.96
N GLY A 198 -15.80 -6.08 14.75
CA GLY A 198 -16.43 -7.26 14.15
C GLY A 198 -17.65 -7.76 14.93
N VAL A 199 -17.95 -9.03 14.78
CA VAL A 199 -18.99 -9.77 15.53
C VAL A 199 -18.32 -10.50 16.69
N SER A 200 -18.68 -10.13 17.91
CA SER A 200 -18.06 -10.70 19.12
C SER A 200 -18.15 -12.23 19.14
N GLY A 201 -17.00 -12.86 19.35
CA GLY A 201 -16.89 -14.32 19.45
C GLY A 201 -16.92 -15.07 18.11
N ILE A 202 -16.80 -14.37 16.96
CA ILE A 202 -16.55 -14.97 15.64
C ILE A 202 -15.16 -14.53 15.16
N GLY A 203 -14.23 -15.47 15.12
CA GLY A 203 -12.88 -15.24 14.60
C GLY A 203 -12.75 -15.60 13.12
N GLU A 204 -11.53 -15.50 12.58
CA GLU A 204 -11.20 -15.68 11.16
C GLU A 204 -11.82 -16.94 10.53
N LYS A 205 -11.63 -18.11 11.17
CA LYS A 205 -12.19 -19.37 10.63
C LYS A 205 -13.70 -19.34 10.50
N GLY A 206 -14.38 -18.77 11.49
CA GLY A 206 -15.86 -18.65 11.47
C GLY A 206 -16.33 -17.66 10.41
N ALA A 207 -15.64 -16.53 10.27
CA ALA A 207 -15.93 -15.51 9.27
C ALA A 207 -15.71 -16.05 7.85
N LEU A 208 -14.58 -16.72 7.58
CA LEU A 208 -14.29 -17.38 6.30
C LEU A 208 -15.37 -18.42 5.94
N ALA A 209 -15.76 -19.27 6.89
CA ALA A 209 -16.81 -20.27 6.65
C ALA A 209 -18.17 -19.62 6.32
N LEU A 210 -18.54 -18.53 6.98
CA LEU A 210 -19.78 -17.79 6.71
C LEU A 210 -19.74 -17.15 5.32
N ILE A 211 -18.64 -16.48 4.96
CA ILE A 211 -18.53 -15.82 3.67
C ILE A 211 -18.41 -16.84 2.53
N ALA A 212 -17.69 -17.93 2.71
CA ALA A 212 -17.66 -19.01 1.73
C ALA A 212 -19.06 -19.64 1.51
N LYS A 213 -19.91 -19.72 2.56
CA LYS A 213 -21.26 -20.26 2.49
C LYS A 213 -22.26 -19.30 1.86
N TYR A 214 -22.20 -18.03 2.20
CA TYR A 214 -23.25 -17.04 1.87
C TYR A 214 -22.81 -15.95 0.90
N GLY A 215 -21.56 -15.91 0.53
CA GLY A 215 -20.99 -15.04 -0.52
C GLY A 215 -20.60 -13.64 -0.05
N SER A 216 -21.31 -13.05 0.92
CA SER A 216 -21.03 -11.69 1.41
C SER A 216 -21.61 -11.48 2.81
N LEU A 217 -21.28 -10.35 3.44
CA LEU A 217 -21.89 -9.91 4.69
C LEU A 217 -23.42 -9.80 4.56
N ASP A 218 -23.90 -9.19 3.48
CA ASP A 218 -25.33 -9.11 3.19
C ASP A 218 -25.95 -10.50 3.02
N GLY A 219 -25.25 -11.41 2.34
CA GLY A 219 -25.68 -12.81 2.19
C GLY A 219 -25.82 -13.53 3.53
N VAL A 220 -24.89 -13.31 4.46
CA VAL A 220 -24.96 -13.86 5.83
C VAL A 220 -26.22 -13.37 6.54
N TYR A 221 -26.51 -12.07 6.49
CA TYR A 221 -27.69 -11.50 7.17
C TYR A 221 -28.99 -11.78 6.45
N ALA A 222 -29.01 -11.96 5.13
CA ALA A 222 -30.19 -12.41 4.39
C ALA A 222 -30.58 -13.84 4.74
N HIS A 223 -29.62 -14.68 5.11
CA HIS A 223 -29.84 -16.08 5.48
C HIS A 223 -29.73 -16.34 6.99
N LEU A 224 -29.81 -15.31 7.81
CA LEU A 224 -29.66 -15.40 9.27
C LEU A 224 -30.57 -16.43 9.92
N GLU A 225 -31.82 -16.58 9.43
CA GLU A 225 -32.78 -17.55 9.90
C GLU A 225 -32.36 -19.02 9.65
N SER A 226 -31.43 -19.24 8.74
CA SER A 226 -30.87 -20.58 8.47
C SER A 226 -29.83 -21.00 9.50
N GLU A 227 -29.27 -20.03 10.24
CA GLU A 227 -28.33 -20.29 11.34
C GLU A 227 -29.07 -20.60 12.64
N LYS A 228 -28.40 -21.33 13.54
CA LYS A 228 -29.02 -21.84 14.79
C LYS A 228 -28.10 -21.58 16.00
N GLY A 229 -28.71 -21.63 17.17
CA GLY A 229 -28.00 -21.60 18.45
C GLY A 229 -27.13 -20.35 18.64
N ALA A 230 -25.99 -20.54 19.29
CA ALA A 230 -25.11 -19.43 19.66
C ALA A 230 -24.57 -18.62 18.47
N LEU A 231 -24.41 -19.23 17.29
CA LEU A 231 -23.96 -18.53 16.11
C LEU A 231 -24.98 -17.50 15.63
N LYS A 232 -26.27 -17.89 15.53
CA LYS A 232 -27.37 -17.00 15.18
C LYS A 232 -27.43 -15.82 16.16
N THR A 233 -27.42 -16.08 17.45
CA THR A 233 -27.48 -15.05 18.48
C THR A 233 -26.29 -14.07 18.39
N LYS A 234 -25.06 -14.56 18.11
CA LYS A 234 -23.90 -13.69 17.91
C LYS A 234 -24.07 -12.79 16.70
N LEU A 235 -24.54 -13.32 15.58
CA LEU A 235 -24.78 -12.55 14.37
C LEU A 235 -25.86 -11.50 14.57
N GLU A 236 -26.99 -11.87 15.22
CA GLU A 236 -28.07 -10.93 15.56
C GLU A 236 -27.56 -9.76 16.39
N ASN A 237 -26.85 -10.05 17.47
CA ASN A 237 -26.33 -9.02 18.39
C ASN A 237 -25.18 -8.20 17.76
N GLY A 238 -24.43 -8.78 16.83
CA GLY A 238 -23.27 -8.15 16.20
C GLY A 238 -23.56 -7.43 14.89
N ARG A 239 -24.81 -7.39 14.42
CA ARG A 239 -25.16 -6.88 13.09
C ARG A 239 -24.66 -5.45 12.83
N GLU A 240 -24.98 -4.53 13.70
CA GLU A 240 -24.58 -3.13 13.59
C GLU A 240 -23.05 -2.99 13.58
N SER A 241 -22.36 -3.69 14.50
CA SER A 241 -20.91 -3.73 14.57
C SER A 241 -20.26 -4.30 13.31
N ALA A 242 -20.87 -5.32 12.69
CA ALA A 242 -20.37 -5.90 11.45
C ALA A 242 -20.43 -4.91 10.29
N TYR A 243 -21.54 -4.19 10.12
CA TYR A 243 -21.66 -3.19 9.05
C TYR A 243 -20.75 -1.97 9.29
N GLN A 244 -20.60 -1.52 10.54
CA GLN A 244 -19.61 -0.50 10.89
C GLN A 244 -18.20 -0.99 10.58
N SER A 245 -17.87 -2.24 10.91
CA SER A 245 -16.58 -2.85 10.63
C SER A 245 -16.32 -2.99 9.13
N TYR A 246 -17.35 -3.32 8.34
CA TYR A 246 -17.27 -3.34 6.88
C TYR A 246 -16.87 -1.97 6.32
N PHE A 247 -17.57 -0.91 6.78
CA PHE A 247 -17.26 0.47 6.38
C PHE A 247 -15.81 0.86 6.69
N LEU A 248 -15.32 0.51 7.88
CA LEU A 248 -13.97 0.83 8.32
C LEU A 248 -12.89 0.01 7.58
N ALA A 249 -13.17 -1.25 7.28
CA ALA A 249 -12.23 -2.17 6.64
C ALA A 249 -12.16 -2.03 5.12
N LYS A 250 -13.21 -1.49 4.50
CA LYS A 250 -13.28 -1.31 3.04
C LYS A 250 -12.31 -0.22 2.60
N ILE A 251 -11.40 -0.57 1.70
CA ILE A 251 -10.52 0.39 1.03
C ILE A 251 -11.34 1.20 0.03
N CYS A 252 -11.21 2.53 0.08
CA CYS A 252 -11.81 3.42 -0.89
C CYS A 252 -11.05 3.33 -2.22
N THR A 253 -11.80 3.29 -3.33
CA THR A 253 -11.23 3.21 -4.68
C THR A 253 -11.52 4.46 -5.51
N GLU A 254 -11.97 5.53 -4.85
CA GLU A 254 -12.42 6.78 -5.47
C GLU A 254 -11.88 8.00 -4.72
N ALA A 255 -10.65 7.92 -4.19
CA ALA A 255 -9.99 9.06 -3.61
C ALA A 255 -9.76 10.13 -4.71
N PRO A 256 -9.86 11.44 -4.37
CA PRO A 256 -9.74 12.52 -5.36
C PRO A 256 -8.27 12.78 -5.74
N ILE A 257 -7.64 11.81 -6.38
CA ILE A 257 -6.26 11.87 -6.88
C ILE A 257 -6.23 11.55 -8.38
N SER A 258 -5.17 11.94 -9.06
CA SER A 258 -4.84 11.37 -10.37
C SER A 258 -4.69 9.86 -10.23
N SER A 259 -5.27 9.10 -11.16
CA SER A 259 -5.30 7.63 -11.06
C SER A 259 -4.87 6.91 -12.33
N SER A 260 -4.72 7.61 -13.47
CA SER A 260 -4.18 7.03 -14.70
C SER A 260 -2.70 6.67 -14.53
N ALA A 261 -2.28 5.52 -15.06
CA ALA A 261 -0.87 5.12 -15.08
C ALA A 261 0.03 6.18 -15.75
N ALA A 262 -0.52 6.94 -16.72
CA ALA A 262 0.19 8.00 -17.41
C ALA A 262 0.68 9.13 -16.49
N ASP A 263 -0.03 9.40 -15.39
CA ASP A 263 0.31 10.46 -14.42
C ASP A 263 1.49 10.05 -13.53
N TYR A 264 1.82 8.76 -13.52
CA TYR A 264 2.86 8.17 -12.68
C TYR A 264 4.04 7.63 -13.47
N ARG A 265 4.16 7.97 -14.76
CA ARG A 265 5.29 7.54 -15.59
C ARG A 265 6.60 7.94 -14.96
N LEU A 266 7.59 7.04 -15.09
CA LEU A 266 8.93 7.27 -14.59
C LEU A 266 9.53 8.55 -15.18
N ARG A 267 10.03 9.41 -14.32
CA ARG A 267 10.77 10.63 -14.67
C ARG A 267 12.27 10.37 -14.66
N PRO A 268 13.07 11.18 -15.32
CA PRO A 268 14.53 11.11 -15.20
C PRO A 268 14.95 11.20 -13.73
N ARG A 269 15.89 10.35 -13.33
CA ARG A 269 16.51 10.36 -12.00
C ARG A 269 17.42 11.57 -11.84
N ASP A 270 17.36 12.26 -10.70
CA ASP A 270 18.35 13.29 -10.33
C ASP A 270 19.59 12.63 -9.70
N ASP A 271 20.51 12.19 -10.56
CA ASP A 271 21.69 11.47 -10.13
C ASP A 271 22.62 12.29 -9.22
N ALA A 272 22.70 13.61 -9.44
CA ALA A 272 23.60 14.46 -8.67
C ALA A 272 23.10 14.65 -7.23
N GLU A 273 21.82 14.95 -7.04
CA GLU A 273 21.25 15.14 -5.71
C GLU A 273 21.08 13.81 -4.97
N LEU A 274 20.70 12.75 -5.71
CA LEU A 274 20.61 11.41 -5.14
C LEU A 274 21.95 10.93 -4.61
N LEU A 275 23.04 11.13 -5.35
CA LEU A 275 24.39 10.78 -4.89
C LEU A 275 24.75 11.55 -3.62
N ARG A 276 24.54 12.87 -3.59
CA ARG A 276 24.80 13.70 -2.40
C ARG A 276 24.03 13.21 -1.18
N MET A 277 22.76 12.88 -1.36
CA MET A 277 21.92 12.33 -0.28
C MET A 277 22.46 11.00 0.22
N LEU A 278 22.75 10.04 -0.68
CA LEU A 278 23.25 8.71 -0.29
C LEU A 278 24.61 8.77 0.40
N GLU A 279 25.52 9.66 -0.03
CA GLU A 279 26.80 9.90 0.62
C GLU A 279 26.64 10.49 2.02
N ARG A 280 25.77 11.52 2.19
CA ARG A 280 25.44 12.09 3.49
C ARG A 280 24.89 11.02 4.46
N LEU A 281 24.03 10.13 3.95
CA LEU A 281 23.44 9.04 4.76
C LEU A 281 24.42 7.85 4.97
N GLY A 282 25.59 7.86 4.35
CA GLY A 282 26.61 6.81 4.48
C GLY A 282 26.30 5.53 3.70
N PHE A 283 25.46 5.59 2.69
CA PHE A 283 24.95 4.43 1.95
C PHE A 283 25.83 3.96 0.79
N ARG A 284 27.11 3.67 1.05
CA ARG A 284 28.10 3.25 0.03
C ARG A 284 27.62 2.06 -0.82
N GLN A 285 26.94 1.10 -0.23
CA GLN A 285 26.42 -0.07 -0.96
C GLN A 285 25.34 0.32 -1.99
N LEU A 286 24.47 1.27 -1.66
CA LEU A 286 23.46 1.78 -2.57
C LEU A 286 24.10 2.59 -3.70
N VAL A 287 25.12 3.38 -3.41
CA VAL A 287 25.91 4.10 -4.43
C VAL A 287 26.49 3.10 -5.42
N SER A 288 27.19 2.05 -4.96
CA SER A 288 27.76 1.03 -5.85
C SER A 288 26.70 0.26 -6.65
N ARG A 289 25.50 0.05 -6.09
CA ARG A 289 24.38 -0.61 -6.78
C ARG A 289 23.79 0.27 -7.90
N LEU A 290 23.60 1.56 -7.63
CA LEU A 290 22.97 2.48 -8.57
C LEU A 290 23.92 2.94 -9.68
N TRP A 291 25.21 2.94 -9.41
CA TRP A 291 26.25 3.31 -10.37
C TRP A 291 27.40 2.28 -10.34
N PRO A 292 27.19 1.10 -10.94
CA PRO A 292 28.21 0.04 -10.97
C PRO A 292 29.50 0.44 -11.69
N ASP A 293 29.41 1.33 -12.68
CA ASP A 293 30.54 1.85 -13.46
C ASP A 293 31.15 3.11 -12.85
N GLY A 294 30.75 3.49 -11.66
CA GLY A 294 31.17 4.68 -10.93
C GLY A 294 30.10 5.79 -10.92
N PRO A 295 30.08 6.60 -9.84
CA PRO A 295 29.09 7.68 -9.70
C PRO A 295 29.32 8.79 -10.76
N PRO A 296 28.28 9.58 -11.08
CA PRO A 296 28.40 10.70 -12.00
C PRO A 296 29.47 11.68 -11.51
N ALA A 297 30.22 12.31 -12.44
CA ALA A 297 31.20 13.29 -12.09
C ALA A 297 30.58 14.45 -11.31
N ALA A 298 31.14 14.81 -10.16
CA ALA A 298 30.70 15.96 -9.38
C ALA A 298 30.85 17.23 -10.23
N GLY A 299 29.78 17.77 -10.80
CA GLY A 299 29.86 19.01 -11.56
C GLY A 299 28.83 19.25 -12.65
N ALA A 300 27.97 18.35 -13.00
CA ALA A 300 26.82 18.67 -13.85
C ALA A 300 25.72 19.31 -12.98
N ALA A 301 25.66 20.64 -12.96
CA ALA A 301 24.52 21.32 -12.36
C ALA A 301 23.26 20.95 -13.15
N PRO A 302 22.15 20.55 -12.49
CA PRO A 302 20.91 20.31 -13.20
C PRO A 302 20.35 21.64 -13.70
N ASP A 303 19.91 21.67 -14.95
CA ASP A 303 18.97 22.71 -15.42
C ASP A 303 17.66 22.56 -14.65
N ALA A 304 17.41 23.52 -13.77
CA ALA A 304 16.23 23.74 -12.92
C ALA A 304 15.92 22.69 -11.82
N PRO A 305 15.51 23.14 -10.62
CA PRO A 305 15.16 22.24 -9.51
C PRO A 305 13.94 21.42 -9.86
N ALA A 306 14.02 20.11 -9.62
CA ALA A 306 12.87 19.23 -9.64
C ALA A 306 11.91 19.69 -8.52
N THR A 307 10.86 20.39 -8.91
CA THR A 307 9.73 20.67 -8.02
C THR A 307 9.12 19.33 -7.62
N VAL A 308 9.10 19.05 -6.33
CA VAL A 308 8.27 17.99 -5.77
C VAL A 308 6.83 18.43 -6.03
N GLU A 309 6.26 17.97 -7.13
CA GLU A 309 4.82 18.10 -7.33
C GLU A 309 4.14 17.11 -6.39
N THR A 310 3.76 17.58 -5.21
CA THR A 310 2.67 16.99 -4.47
C THR A 310 1.43 17.24 -5.29
N VAL A 311 0.83 16.21 -5.83
CA VAL A 311 -0.50 16.30 -6.39
C VAL A 311 -1.45 16.39 -5.20
N ASP A 312 -1.67 17.62 -4.72
CA ASP A 312 -2.74 17.93 -3.80
C ASP A 312 -4.04 17.91 -4.61
N ALA A 313 -5.00 17.13 -4.11
CA ALA A 313 -6.35 17.05 -4.67
C ALA A 313 -7.18 18.28 -4.30
#